data_46c41f61bbb8a3a60d3e61f7ef2b0ee3
#
_entry.id   46c41f61bbb8a3a60d3e61f7ef2b0ee3
#
_cell.length_a   1.000
_cell.length_b   1.000
_cell.length_c   1.000
_cell.angle_alpha   90.00
_cell.angle_beta   90.00
_cell.angle_gamma   90.00
#
_symmetry.space_group_name_H-M   'P 1'
#
loop_
_entity.id
_entity.type
_entity.pdbx_description
1 polymer ?
#
loop_
_entity_poly.entity_id
_entity_poly.type
_entity_poly.pdbx_seq_one_letter_code
_entity_poly.pdbx_strand_id
1 'polypeptide(L)'
;MANPILVTGAAGRVGAVGRTVTELLLKQGKAVRAMVRSEDERSRALRDMGAEVVVGDLLDLDSMHRVIAGCEMMYFGMSVSDTYLAATVNVAAVAKHHGVKAFINMSQMTVSQMSITETTASPQHKLHWLAEQALNWSGLPVVHVRPTVMLESFKEHDQSDLRQSNHSASGG
;
A
#
# COMPACT_ATOMS: atom_id res chain seq x y z
N MET A 1 17.98 -8.25 -18.17
CA MET A 1 17.38 -7.05 -17.54
C MET A 1 17.02 -7.42 -16.11
N ALA A 2 17.16 -6.53 -15.13
CA ALA A 2 16.80 -6.82 -13.75
C ALA A 2 15.26 -6.92 -13.62
N ASN A 3 14.78 -7.90 -12.84
CA ASN A 3 13.35 -8.04 -12.56
C ASN A 3 12.84 -6.81 -11.81
N PRO A 4 11.68 -6.25 -12.19
CA PRO A 4 11.16 -5.06 -11.54
C PRO A 4 10.69 -5.38 -10.10
N ILE A 5 10.81 -4.39 -9.23
CA ILE A 5 10.19 -4.41 -7.89
C ILE A 5 8.78 -3.87 -8.04
N LEU A 6 7.78 -4.68 -7.66
CA LEU A 6 6.39 -4.23 -7.67
C LEU A 6 6.11 -3.32 -6.47
N VAL A 7 5.49 -2.17 -6.72
CA VAL A 7 5.01 -1.25 -5.69
C VAL A 7 3.51 -1.04 -5.88
N THR A 8 2.71 -1.48 -4.92
CA THR A 8 1.28 -1.14 -4.86
C THR A 8 1.07 0.13 -4.03
N GLY A 9 -0.06 0.81 -4.21
CA GLY A 9 -0.32 2.08 -3.51
C GLY A 9 0.57 3.24 -3.96
N ALA A 10 1.30 3.12 -5.06
CA ALA A 10 2.23 4.14 -5.56
C ALA A 10 1.54 5.48 -5.91
N ALA A 11 0.27 5.46 -6.33
CA ALA A 11 -0.55 6.65 -6.58
C ALA A 11 -1.45 7.03 -5.40
N GLY A 12 -1.26 6.45 -4.21
CA GLY A 12 -2.04 6.72 -3.01
C GLY A 12 -1.95 8.18 -2.56
N ARG A 13 -3.02 8.67 -1.92
CA ARG A 13 -3.06 10.03 -1.36
C ARG A 13 -2.53 10.08 0.06
N VAL A 14 -2.88 9.09 0.88
CA VAL A 14 -2.54 9.05 2.31
C VAL A 14 -1.09 8.62 2.48
N GLY A 15 -0.30 9.47 3.14
CA GLY A 15 1.09 9.20 3.52
C GLY A 15 2.09 9.12 2.38
N ALA A 16 1.65 9.16 1.12
CA ALA A 16 2.49 9.08 -0.10
C ALA A 16 3.63 8.04 -0.06
N VAL A 17 3.56 7.04 0.86
CA VAL A 17 4.66 6.10 1.12
C VAL A 17 5.01 5.31 -0.13
N GLY A 18 4.00 4.77 -0.84
CA GLY A 18 4.26 4.02 -2.07
C GLY A 18 4.95 4.86 -3.16
N ARG A 19 4.59 6.15 -3.27
CA ARG A 19 5.27 7.09 -4.16
C ARG A 19 6.72 7.30 -3.75
N THR A 20 6.96 7.56 -2.47
CA THR A 20 8.32 7.76 -1.93
C THR A 20 9.18 6.51 -2.10
N VAL A 21 8.62 5.31 -1.86
CA VAL A 21 9.31 4.04 -2.11
C VAL A 21 9.68 3.92 -3.59
N THR A 22 8.75 4.21 -4.51
CA THR A 22 9.01 4.20 -5.96
C THR A 22 10.15 5.15 -6.32
N GLU A 23 10.09 6.39 -5.86
CA GLU A 23 11.10 7.40 -6.13
C GLU A 23 12.49 6.99 -5.61
N LEU A 24 12.58 6.49 -4.38
CA LEU A 24 13.85 6.08 -3.78
C LEU A 24 14.46 4.86 -4.48
N LEU A 25 13.63 3.89 -4.88
CA LEU A 25 14.10 2.73 -5.63
C LEU A 25 14.62 3.13 -7.02
N LEU A 26 13.91 4.02 -7.74
CA LEU A 26 14.36 4.53 -9.03
C LEU A 26 15.65 5.32 -8.91
N LYS A 27 15.83 6.16 -7.88
CA LYS A 27 17.08 6.87 -7.59
C LYS A 27 18.26 5.92 -7.32
N GLN A 28 17.98 4.72 -6.83
CA GLN A 28 18.98 3.65 -6.64
C GLN A 28 19.21 2.81 -7.91
N GLY A 29 18.66 3.19 -9.04
CA GLY A 29 18.80 2.49 -10.31
C GLY A 29 18.06 1.15 -10.38
N LYS A 30 17.06 0.93 -9.50
CA LYS A 30 16.23 -0.27 -9.53
C LYS A 30 15.12 -0.12 -10.56
N ALA A 31 14.78 -1.20 -11.28
CA ALA A 31 13.57 -1.27 -12.08
C ALA A 31 12.37 -1.34 -11.16
N VAL A 32 11.37 -0.48 -11.36
CA VAL A 32 10.15 -0.42 -10.54
C VAL A 32 8.93 -0.55 -11.42
N ARG A 33 8.04 -1.47 -11.05
CA ARG A 33 6.67 -1.58 -11.58
C ARG A 33 5.72 -0.98 -10.56
N ALA A 34 5.10 0.15 -10.91
CA ALA A 34 4.13 0.85 -10.08
C ALA A 34 2.72 0.46 -10.49
N MET A 35 2.01 -0.25 -9.61
CA MET A 35 0.60 -0.61 -9.84
C MET A 35 -0.31 0.54 -9.43
N VAL A 36 -1.22 0.90 -10.32
CA VAL A 36 -2.28 1.90 -10.13
C VAL A 36 -3.64 1.29 -10.45
N ARG A 37 -4.71 1.84 -9.86
CA ARG A 37 -6.08 1.37 -10.14
C ARG A 37 -6.60 1.91 -11.48
N SER A 38 -6.19 3.12 -11.84
CA SER A 38 -6.57 3.80 -13.09
C SER A 38 -5.48 4.77 -13.50
N GLU A 39 -5.45 5.12 -14.78
CA GLU A 39 -4.54 6.15 -15.27
C GLU A 39 -5.09 7.54 -14.96
N ASP A 40 -4.28 8.35 -14.29
CA ASP A 40 -4.54 9.75 -13.96
C ASP A 40 -3.23 10.57 -13.99
N GLU A 41 -3.27 11.81 -13.55
CA GLU A 41 -2.10 12.68 -13.47
C GLU A 41 -1.01 12.10 -12.55
N ARG A 42 -1.40 11.41 -11.45
CA ARG A 42 -0.46 10.79 -10.51
C ARG A 42 0.26 9.61 -11.14
N SER A 43 -0.43 8.81 -11.93
CA SER A 43 0.17 7.70 -12.68
C SER A 43 1.12 8.20 -13.76
N ARG A 44 0.80 9.33 -14.42
CA ARG A 44 1.72 10.01 -15.36
C ARG A 44 3.00 10.45 -14.66
N ALA A 45 2.88 11.09 -13.49
CA ALA A 45 4.05 11.50 -12.72
C ALA A 45 4.97 10.33 -12.33
N LEU A 46 4.41 9.14 -12.03
CA LEU A 46 5.20 7.93 -11.77
C LEU A 46 5.95 7.46 -13.04
N ARG A 47 5.30 7.54 -14.21
CA ARG A 47 5.91 7.20 -15.49
C ARG A 47 7.03 8.18 -15.86
N ASP A 48 6.82 9.47 -15.61
CA ASP A 48 7.82 10.52 -15.85
C ASP A 48 9.07 10.36 -14.97
N MET A 49 8.91 9.77 -13.78
CA MET A 49 10.02 9.38 -12.90
C MET A 49 10.78 8.13 -13.37
N GLY A 50 10.27 7.41 -14.37
CA GLY A 50 10.91 6.21 -14.93
C GLY A 50 10.32 4.87 -14.43
N ALA A 51 9.18 4.87 -13.74
CA ALA A 51 8.51 3.63 -13.35
C ALA A 51 7.73 3.01 -14.53
N GLU A 52 7.73 1.68 -14.60
CA GLU A 52 6.76 0.93 -15.40
C GLU A 52 5.40 1.03 -14.73
N VAL A 53 4.48 1.84 -15.25
CA VAL A 53 3.14 1.97 -14.69
C VAL A 53 2.21 0.94 -15.30
N VAL A 54 1.57 0.13 -14.45
CA VAL A 54 0.60 -0.89 -14.83
C VAL A 54 -0.73 -0.66 -14.12
N VAL A 55 -1.82 -0.85 -14.87
CA VAL A 55 -3.17 -0.81 -14.28
C VAL A 55 -3.52 -2.19 -13.75
N GLY A 56 -4.02 -2.25 -12.49
CA GLY A 56 -4.42 -3.49 -11.88
C GLY A 56 -5.42 -3.30 -10.75
N ASP A 57 -6.15 -4.38 -10.46
CA ASP A 57 -7.08 -4.46 -9.33
C ASP A 57 -6.62 -5.56 -8.36
N LEU A 58 -6.43 -5.19 -7.09
CA LEU A 58 -6.02 -6.10 -6.02
C LEU A 58 -7.08 -7.17 -5.70
N LEU A 59 -8.33 -6.95 -6.14
CA LEU A 59 -9.44 -7.88 -5.93
C LEU A 59 -9.63 -8.86 -7.11
N ASP A 60 -8.92 -8.64 -8.22
CA ASP A 60 -8.98 -9.49 -9.41
C ASP A 60 -7.70 -10.32 -9.51
N LEU A 61 -7.84 -11.66 -9.38
CA LEU A 61 -6.72 -12.59 -9.45
C LEU A 61 -6.00 -12.55 -10.80
N ASP A 62 -6.75 -12.48 -11.92
CA ASP A 62 -6.16 -12.44 -13.26
C ASP A 62 -5.36 -11.14 -13.46
N SER A 63 -5.87 -10.04 -12.94
CA SER A 63 -5.15 -8.77 -12.90
C SER A 63 -3.86 -8.90 -12.11
N MET A 64 -3.91 -9.51 -10.92
CA MET A 64 -2.73 -9.70 -10.09
C MET A 64 -1.70 -10.64 -10.72
N HIS A 65 -2.12 -11.68 -11.44
CA HIS A 65 -1.21 -12.53 -12.21
C HIS A 65 -0.41 -11.72 -13.23
N ARG A 66 -1.07 -10.86 -14.00
CA ARG A 66 -0.38 -9.99 -14.99
C ARG A 66 0.58 -9.01 -14.34
N VAL A 67 0.17 -8.42 -13.20
CA VAL A 67 0.94 -7.38 -12.50
C VAL A 67 2.17 -7.96 -11.79
N ILE A 68 2.04 -9.12 -11.14
CA ILE A 68 3.13 -9.74 -10.35
C ILE A 68 4.10 -10.53 -11.24
N ALA A 69 3.67 -10.98 -12.42
CA ALA A 69 4.53 -11.78 -13.31
C ALA A 69 5.90 -11.13 -13.54
N GLY A 70 6.98 -11.88 -13.30
CA GLY A 70 8.36 -11.43 -13.44
C GLY A 70 8.88 -10.54 -12.31
N CYS A 71 8.10 -10.28 -11.25
CA CYS A 71 8.56 -9.58 -10.06
C CYS A 71 9.04 -10.58 -8.99
N GLU A 72 10.27 -10.40 -8.49
CA GLU A 72 10.81 -11.21 -7.39
C GLU A 72 10.64 -10.53 -6.03
N MET A 73 10.40 -9.24 -6.01
CA MET A 73 10.23 -8.43 -4.81
C MET A 73 9.01 -7.53 -4.96
N MET A 74 8.30 -7.31 -3.85
CA MET A 74 7.19 -6.37 -3.86
C MET A 74 7.02 -5.63 -2.54
N TYR A 75 6.54 -4.39 -2.66
CA TYR A 75 6.00 -3.59 -1.58
C TYR A 75 4.46 -3.58 -1.71
N PHE A 76 3.79 -4.01 -0.66
CA PHE A 76 2.33 -3.99 -0.56
C PHE A 76 1.88 -2.87 0.36
N GLY A 77 1.26 -1.85 -0.21
CA GLY A 77 0.59 -0.76 0.49
C GLY A 77 -0.80 -0.54 -0.09
N MET A 78 -1.80 -0.50 0.78
CA MET A 78 -3.19 -0.25 0.46
C MET A 78 -3.86 0.47 1.62
N SER A 79 -4.74 1.44 1.32
CA SER A 79 -5.61 2.04 2.34
C SER A 79 -6.59 1.00 2.87
N VAL A 80 -6.79 0.98 4.19
CA VAL A 80 -7.70 0.01 4.83
C VAL A 80 -9.15 0.32 4.45
N SER A 81 -9.84 -0.71 4.02
CA SER A 81 -11.27 -0.72 3.66
C SER A 81 -11.84 -2.11 3.93
N ASP A 82 -13.13 -2.29 3.74
CA ASP A 82 -13.79 -3.59 3.90
C ASP A 82 -13.19 -4.69 3.00
N THR A 83 -12.57 -4.31 1.90
CA THR A 83 -11.92 -5.24 0.96
C THR A 83 -10.44 -5.50 1.26
N TYR A 84 -9.87 -4.88 2.30
CA TYR A 84 -8.43 -4.94 2.60
C TYR A 84 -7.91 -6.37 2.79
N LEU A 85 -8.64 -7.17 3.57
CA LEU A 85 -8.24 -8.56 3.82
C LEU A 85 -8.33 -9.42 2.55
N ALA A 86 -9.40 -9.26 1.77
CA ALA A 86 -9.56 -9.98 0.49
C ALA A 86 -8.44 -9.63 -0.49
N ALA A 87 -8.12 -8.35 -0.63
CA ALA A 87 -6.99 -7.89 -1.44
C ALA A 87 -5.66 -8.48 -0.97
N THR A 88 -5.42 -8.50 0.34
CA THR A 88 -4.19 -9.08 0.92
C THR A 88 -4.06 -10.56 0.59
N VAL A 89 -5.15 -11.33 0.74
CA VAL A 89 -5.16 -12.77 0.45
C VAL A 89 -4.93 -13.04 -1.04
N ASN A 90 -5.60 -12.30 -1.93
CA ASN A 90 -5.41 -12.41 -3.38
C ASN A 90 -3.94 -12.17 -3.77
N VAL A 91 -3.39 -11.05 -3.29
CA VAL A 91 -2.00 -10.69 -3.57
C VAL A 91 -1.03 -11.75 -3.03
N ALA A 92 -1.26 -12.24 -1.81
CA ALA A 92 -0.42 -13.27 -1.20
C ALA A 92 -0.45 -14.58 -2.01
N ALA A 93 -1.64 -15.02 -2.44
CA ALA A 93 -1.80 -16.23 -3.24
C ALA A 93 -1.05 -16.14 -4.57
N VAL A 94 -1.22 -15.02 -5.29
CA VAL A 94 -0.55 -14.80 -6.58
C VAL A 94 0.95 -14.60 -6.41
N ALA A 95 1.39 -13.84 -5.39
CA ALA A 95 2.81 -13.67 -5.09
C ALA A 95 3.50 -15.01 -4.77
N LYS A 96 2.82 -15.89 -4.02
CA LYS A 96 3.30 -17.24 -3.75
C LYS A 96 3.43 -18.06 -5.02
N HIS A 97 2.42 -18.01 -5.89
CA HIS A 97 2.42 -18.72 -7.18
C HIS A 97 3.60 -18.28 -8.06
N HIS A 98 3.91 -16.98 -8.11
CA HIS A 98 5.02 -16.45 -8.90
C HIS A 98 6.39 -16.54 -8.20
N GLY A 99 6.45 -17.10 -6.99
CA GLY A 99 7.71 -17.29 -6.28
C GLY A 99 8.38 -15.99 -5.82
N VAL A 100 7.59 -15.01 -5.38
CA VAL A 100 8.11 -13.74 -4.82
C VAL A 100 9.04 -14.05 -3.65
N LYS A 101 10.26 -13.51 -3.70
CA LYS A 101 11.35 -13.78 -2.75
C LYS A 101 11.43 -12.78 -1.60
N ALA A 102 10.77 -11.62 -1.72
CA ALA A 102 10.65 -10.63 -0.65
C ALA A 102 9.32 -9.89 -0.78
N PHE A 103 8.52 -9.96 0.27
CA PHE A 103 7.22 -9.32 0.37
C PHE A 103 7.23 -8.32 1.52
N ILE A 104 7.23 -7.02 1.23
CA ILE A 104 7.24 -5.96 2.24
C ILE A 104 5.80 -5.48 2.43
N ASN A 105 5.22 -5.78 3.59
CA ASN A 105 3.86 -5.37 3.93
C ASN A 105 3.86 -4.09 4.75
N MET A 106 3.18 -3.05 4.29
CA MET A 106 2.89 -1.85 5.07
C MET A 106 1.72 -2.14 6.01
N SER A 107 2.04 -2.33 7.29
CA SER A 107 1.09 -2.54 8.37
C SER A 107 0.97 -1.28 9.23
N GLN A 108 0.76 -1.44 10.54
CA GLN A 108 0.73 -0.32 11.49
C GLN A 108 1.10 -0.79 12.91
N MET A 109 1.57 0.13 13.74
CA MET A 109 2.21 -0.19 15.04
C MET A 109 1.27 -0.87 16.05
N THR A 110 -0.02 -0.50 16.09
CA THR A 110 -0.99 -1.05 17.07
C THR A 110 -1.11 -2.57 16.96
N VAL A 111 -0.80 -3.16 15.80
CA VAL A 111 -0.78 -4.61 15.60
C VAL A 111 0.20 -5.31 16.56
N SER A 112 1.30 -4.65 16.95
CA SER A 112 2.28 -5.21 17.90
C SER A 112 1.72 -5.42 19.31
N GLN A 113 0.60 -4.77 19.63
CA GLN A 113 -0.09 -4.87 20.92
C GLN A 113 -1.27 -5.84 20.88
N MET A 114 -1.51 -6.50 19.74
CA MET A 114 -2.63 -7.40 19.52
C MET A 114 -2.18 -8.86 19.57
N SER A 115 -3.08 -9.71 20.06
CA SER A 115 -2.94 -11.17 20.05
C SER A 115 -4.28 -11.81 19.74
N ILE A 116 -4.34 -13.14 19.74
CA ILE A 116 -5.59 -13.88 19.58
C ILE A 116 -6.60 -13.59 20.71
N THR A 117 -6.12 -13.21 21.88
CA THR A 117 -6.93 -12.91 23.08
C THR A 117 -7.05 -11.42 23.36
N GLU A 118 -6.15 -10.61 22.81
CA GLU A 118 -6.11 -9.16 23.02
C GLU A 118 -6.32 -8.45 21.68
N THR A 119 -7.51 -7.88 21.49
CA THR A 119 -7.86 -7.16 20.28
C THR A 119 -8.22 -5.71 20.59
N THR A 120 -8.21 -4.87 19.57
CA THR A 120 -8.66 -3.48 19.66
C THR A 120 -10.13 -3.33 19.25
N ALA A 121 -10.79 -2.27 19.69
CA ALA A 121 -12.12 -1.90 19.21
C ALA A 121 -12.11 -1.40 17.75
N SER A 122 -10.97 -0.91 17.24
CA SER A 122 -10.85 -0.39 15.88
C SER A 122 -10.97 -1.49 14.81
N PRO A 123 -11.97 -1.45 13.92
CA PRO A 123 -12.08 -2.41 12.82
C PRO A 123 -10.87 -2.38 11.88
N GLN A 124 -10.32 -1.18 11.64
CA GLN A 124 -9.15 -1.01 10.76
C GLN A 124 -7.91 -1.70 11.32
N HIS A 125 -7.67 -1.58 12.63
CA HIS A 125 -6.54 -2.25 13.29
C HIS A 125 -6.72 -3.77 13.26
N LYS A 126 -7.95 -4.28 13.45
CA LYS A 126 -8.25 -5.71 13.32
C LYS A 126 -7.95 -6.24 11.92
N LEU A 127 -8.29 -5.47 10.87
CA LEU A 127 -7.98 -5.85 9.49
C LEU A 127 -6.47 -5.93 9.24
N HIS A 128 -5.68 -5.00 9.77
CA HIS A 128 -4.22 -5.08 9.69
C HIS A 128 -3.68 -6.32 10.40
N TRP A 129 -4.17 -6.62 11.59
CA TRP A 129 -3.75 -7.80 12.33
C TRP A 129 -4.08 -9.09 11.58
N LEU A 130 -5.33 -9.23 11.08
CA LEU A 130 -5.74 -10.39 10.30
C LEU A 130 -4.94 -10.53 9.00
N ALA A 131 -4.65 -9.43 8.33
CA ALA A 131 -3.83 -9.42 7.13
C ALA A 131 -2.40 -9.91 7.41
N GLU A 132 -1.79 -9.49 8.53
CA GLU A 132 -0.49 -10.02 8.95
C GLU A 132 -0.54 -11.52 9.22
N GLN A 133 -1.61 -12.02 9.90
CA GLN A 133 -1.75 -13.48 10.13
C GLN A 133 -1.87 -14.23 8.79
N ALA A 134 -2.70 -13.75 7.86
CA ALA A 134 -2.84 -14.36 6.54
C ALA A 134 -1.50 -14.40 5.77
N LEU A 135 -0.75 -13.30 5.80
CA LEU A 135 0.58 -13.23 5.19
C LEU A 135 1.58 -14.17 5.85
N ASN A 136 1.60 -14.28 7.18
CA ASN A 136 2.46 -15.20 7.92
C ASN A 136 2.14 -16.67 7.58
N TRP A 137 0.86 -17.02 7.40
CA TRP A 137 0.45 -18.38 7.02
C TRP A 137 0.69 -18.69 5.54
N SER A 138 0.85 -17.69 4.68
CA SER A 138 1.08 -17.88 3.25
C SER A 138 2.39 -18.62 2.93
N GLY A 139 3.35 -18.60 3.85
CA GLY A 139 4.71 -19.10 3.63
C GLY A 139 5.52 -18.26 2.66
N LEU A 140 5.12 -17.01 2.41
CA LEU A 140 5.94 -16.01 1.72
C LEU A 140 7.02 -15.48 2.67
N PRO A 141 8.18 -15.04 2.16
CA PRO A 141 9.17 -14.33 2.94
C PRO A 141 8.72 -12.88 3.19
N VAL A 142 7.87 -12.69 4.21
CA VAL A 142 7.21 -11.41 4.52
C VAL A 142 8.03 -10.62 5.55
N VAL A 143 8.12 -9.30 5.33
CA VAL A 143 8.56 -8.32 6.31
C VAL A 143 7.41 -7.34 6.56
N HIS A 144 6.94 -7.24 7.81
CA HIS A 144 5.93 -6.27 8.22
C HIS A 144 6.59 -4.97 8.68
N VAL A 145 6.31 -3.87 8.00
CA VAL A 145 6.68 -2.53 8.44
C VAL A 145 5.51 -1.94 9.20
N ARG A 146 5.72 -1.61 10.48
CA ARG A 146 4.68 -1.10 11.38
C ARG A 146 4.98 0.35 11.80
N PRO A 147 4.63 1.34 10.96
CA PRO A 147 4.84 2.74 11.29
C PRO A 147 3.95 3.16 12.46
N THR A 148 4.39 4.18 13.21
CA THR A 148 3.63 4.75 14.32
C THR A 148 2.57 5.73 13.82
N VAL A 149 2.98 6.89 13.35
CA VAL A 149 2.11 7.96 12.87
C VAL A 149 2.68 8.52 11.57
N MET A 150 1.80 8.73 10.60
CA MET A 150 2.13 9.46 9.38
C MET A 150 1.94 10.95 9.65
N LEU A 151 3.02 11.72 9.65
CA LEU A 151 2.98 13.17 9.95
C LEU A 151 2.12 13.95 8.95
N GLU A 152 1.97 13.46 7.73
CA GLU A 152 1.08 14.00 6.70
C GLU A 152 -0.39 14.01 7.13
N SER A 153 -0.80 13.08 7.99
CA SER A 153 -2.17 13.03 8.52
C SER A 153 -2.54 14.27 9.34
N PHE A 154 -1.56 14.96 9.93
CA PHE A 154 -1.80 16.21 10.67
C PHE A 154 -2.03 17.40 9.75
N LYS A 155 -1.45 17.42 8.54
CA LYS A 155 -1.60 18.52 7.59
C LYS A 155 -3.00 18.59 6.97
N GLU A 156 -3.69 17.46 6.84
CA GLU A 156 -5.05 17.42 6.30
C GLU A 156 -6.10 17.92 7.31
N HIS A 157 -5.89 17.74 8.61
CA HIS A 157 -6.78 18.25 9.66
C HIS A 157 -6.72 19.77 9.77
N ASP A 158 -5.54 20.36 9.69
CA ASP A 158 -5.35 21.83 9.80
C ASP A 158 -6.04 22.57 8.63
N GLN A 159 -6.05 22.00 7.43
CA GLN A 159 -6.74 22.61 6.28
C GLN A 159 -8.26 22.47 6.32
N SER A 160 -8.82 21.46 6.99
CA SER A 160 -10.27 21.29 7.14
C SER A 160 -10.84 22.27 8.17
N ASP A 161 -10.12 22.52 9.25
CA ASP A 161 -10.52 23.48 10.30
C ASP A 161 -10.46 24.94 9.82
N LEU A 162 -9.47 25.28 8.98
CA LEU A 162 -9.37 26.59 8.36
C LEU A 162 -10.49 26.87 7.34
N ARG A 163 -11.01 25.86 6.66
CA ARG A 163 -12.14 26.01 5.73
C ARG A 163 -13.48 26.16 6.45
N GLN A 164 -13.66 25.50 7.59
CA GLN A 164 -14.89 25.65 8.40
C GLN A 164 -14.95 27.01 9.10
N SER A 165 -13.83 27.55 9.58
CA SER A 165 -13.78 28.87 10.21
C SER A 165 -14.06 30.02 9.23
N ASN A 166 -13.69 29.88 7.95
CA ASN A 166 -13.95 30.91 6.93
C ASN A 166 -15.42 30.91 6.43
N HIS A 167 -16.18 29.82 6.62
CA HIS A 167 -17.60 29.79 6.25
C HIS A 167 -18.51 30.38 7.33
N SER A 168 -18.09 30.43 8.58
CA SER A 168 -18.83 31.05 9.68
C SER A 168 -18.61 32.55 9.80
N ALA A 169 -17.61 33.13 9.13
CA ALA A 169 -17.30 34.54 9.16
C ALA A 169 -17.94 35.39 8.04
N SER A 170 -18.63 34.78 7.06
CA SER A 170 -19.25 35.47 5.92
C SER A 170 -20.78 35.54 5.98
N GLY A 171 -21.39 35.27 7.14
CA GLY A 171 -22.85 35.33 7.39
C GLY A 171 -23.21 36.26 8.53
N GLY A 172 -22.82 37.55 8.43
CA GLY A 172 -23.24 38.61 9.32
C GLY A 172 -23.59 39.86 8.52
#